data_4252785ff0b18e36e8ab80604044398e
#
_entry.id   4252785ff0b18e36e8ab80604044398e
#
_cell.length_a   1.000
_cell.length_b   1.000
_cell.length_c   1.000
_cell.angle_alpha   90.00
_cell.angle_beta   90.00
_cell.angle_gamma   90.00
#
_symmetry.space_group_name_H-M   'P 1'
#
loop_
_entity.id
_entity.type
_entity.pdbx_description
1 polymer ?
#
loop_
_entity_poly.entity_id
_entity_poly.type
_entity_poly.pdbx_seq_one_letter_code
_entity_poly.pdbx_strand_id
1 'polypeptide(L)'
;NLETSTLADGSTDIVTGSFHTQSRLIPFKFGEGQEYVLIVEPADTTISTTAKIHVYYNDSRVAVLTNGVDGNSFDITTSNIADIRFAQTFDVMIMVEQSMPPIQVVRGTTHTDWAVGDLSFDFYPLVNFNFATTLTPAAKTGTGVNLTLSSGVYTWVNASFPNGHIGMKVRLNAGLATITSVTSDTV
;
A
#
# COMPACT_ATOMS: atom_id res chain seq x y z
N ASN A 1 -30.95 -12.66 -2.65
CA ASN A 1 -31.39 -11.50 -3.42
C ASN A 1 -30.19 -10.99 -4.22
N LEU A 2 -30.32 -11.03 -5.56
CA LEU A 2 -29.39 -10.43 -6.50
C LEU A 2 -29.59 -8.92 -6.45
N GLU A 3 -28.65 -8.19 -5.90
CA GLU A 3 -28.63 -6.74 -6.06
C GLU A 3 -27.84 -6.40 -7.32
N THR A 4 -28.51 -5.82 -8.30
CA THR A 4 -27.87 -5.20 -9.46
C THR A 4 -27.64 -3.75 -9.13
N SER A 5 -26.40 -3.28 -9.01
CA SER A 5 -26.10 -1.86 -8.96
C SER A 5 -25.53 -1.42 -10.30
N THR A 6 -26.07 -0.35 -10.86
CA THR A 6 -25.51 0.30 -12.04
C THR A 6 -24.40 1.23 -11.57
N LEU A 7 -23.19 1.01 -12.04
CA LEU A 7 -22.07 1.91 -11.79
C LEU A 7 -22.28 3.24 -12.55
N ALA A 8 -21.58 4.30 -12.12
CA ALA A 8 -21.67 5.63 -12.74
C ALA A 8 -21.24 5.66 -14.22
N ASP A 9 -20.55 4.64 -14.70
CA ASP A 9 -20.17 4.44 -16.12
C ASP A 9 -21.24 3.73 -16.95
N GLY A 10 -22.41 3.40 -16.34
CA GLY A 10 -23.50 2.70 -17.00
C GLY A 10 -23.32 1.18 -17.08
N SER A 11 -22.26 0.63 -16.53
CA SER A 11 -22.07 -0.83 -16.44
C SER A 11 -22.94 -1.41 -15.32
N THR A 12 -23.47 -2.60 -15.55
CA THR A 12 -24.23 -3.34 -14.53
C THR A 12 -23.29 -4.34 -13.88
N ASP A 13 -22.88 -4.06 -12.64
CA ASP A 13 -22.13 -5.03 -11.87
C ASP A 13 -23.12 -5.93 -11.12
N ILE A 14 -23.19 -7.18 -11.53
CA ILE A 14 -24.00 -8.19 -10.84
C ILE A 14 -23.16 -8.70 -9.68
N VAL A 15 -23.47 -8.26 -8.47
CA VAL A 15 -22.90 -8.88 -7.26
C VAL A 15 -23.54 -10.26 -7.08
N THR A 16 -23.07 -11.20 -7.87
CA THR A 16 -23.36 -12.63 -7.67
C THR A 16 -22.34 -13.20 -6.71
N GLY A 17 -22.43 -12.86 -5.42
CA GLY A 17 -21.53 -13.44 -4.44
C GLY A 17 -21.70 -12.82 -3.07
N SER A 18 -21.57 -13.63 -2.05
CA SER A 18 -21.35 -13.15 -0.69
C SER A 18 -19.97 -12.54 -0.61
N PHE A 19 -19.82 -11.44 0.15
CA PHE A 19 -18.50 -10.96 0.54
C PHE A 19 -17.70 -12.07 1.21
N HIS A 20 -16.39 -12.00 1.11
CA HIS A 20 -15.53 -12.92 1.85
C HIS A 20 -15.84 -12.86 3.35
N THR A 21 -15.86 -14.01 4.04
CA THR A 21 -16.25 -14.10 5.46
C THR A 21 -15.35 -13.28 6.40
N GLN A 22 -14.13 -12.97 5.97
CA GLN A 22 -13.18 -12.12 6.71
C GLN A 22 -13.22 -10.66 6.27
N SER A 23 -14.17 -10.25 5.41
CA SER A 23 -14.29 -8.84 5.02
C SER A 23 -14.51 -7.95 6.24
N ARG A 24 -13.89 -6.76 6.23
CA ARG A 24 -14.01 -5.78 7.32
C ARG A 24 -14.82 -4.58 6.88
N LEU A 25 -15.69 -4.13 7.78
CA LEU A 25 -16.42 -2.87 7.63
C LEU A 25 -15.64 -1.77 8.35
N ILE A 26 -15.33 -0.69 7.63
CA ILE A 26 -14.61 0.47 8.14
C ILE A 26 -15.45 1.71 7.87
N PRO A 27 -15.84 2.49 8.90
CA PRO A 27 -16.55 3.74 8.70
C PRO A 27 -15.63 4.80 8.11
N PHE A 28 -16.15 5.61 7.19
CA PHE A 28 -15.45 6.76 6.63
C PHE A 28 -16.37 7.99 6.69
N LYS A 29 -16.00 9.00 7.47
CA LYS A 29 -16.79 10.21 7.66
C LYS A 29 -16.10 11.40 7.03
N PHE A 30 -16.63 11.87 5.90
CA PHE A 30 -16.10 13.04 5.21
C PHE A 30 -16.63 14.36 5.83
N GLY A 31 -17.90 14.40 6.21
CA GLY A 31 -18.54 15.58 6.77
C GLY A 31 -19.90 15.27 7.34
N GLU A 32 -20.61 16.29 7.78
CA GLU A 32 -21.98 16.14 8.29
C GLU A 32 -22.90 15.68 7.14
N GLY A 33 -23.60 14.56 7.34
CA GLY A 33 -24.47 13.95 6.33
C GLY A 33 -23.73 13.24 5.19
N GLN A 34 -22.39 13.11 5.25
CA GLN A 34 -21.59 12.37 4.28
C GLN A 34 -20.77 11.28 4.97
N GLU A 35 -21.44 10.21 5.31
CA GLU A 35 -20.87 9.05 5.96
C GLU A 35 -20.90 7.86 4.99
N TYR A 36 -19.78 7.19 4.87
CA TYR A 36 -19.59 6.04 4.00
C TYR A 36 -19.23 4.80 4.82
N VAL A 37 -19.49 3.64 4.25
CA VAL A 37 -18.98 2.37 4.76
C VAL A 37 -18.07 1.77 3.71
N LEU A 38 -16.83 1.52 4.09
CA LEU A 38 -15.89 0.77 3.29
C LEU A 38 -15.99 -0.71 3.68
N ILE A 39 -16.29 -1.58 2.71
CA ILE A 39 -16.18 -3.02 2.89
C ILE A 39 -14.88 -3.45 2.24
N VAL A 40 -13.89 -3.75 3.07
CA VAL A 40 -12.58 -4.22 2.64
C VAL A 40 -12.64 -5.73 2.48
N GLU A 41 -12.49 -6.21 1.26
CA GLU A 41 -12.49 -7.62 0.90
C GLU A 41 -11.06 -8.08 0.61
N PRO A 42 -10.54 -9.10 1.32
CA PRO A 42 -9.19 -9.59 1.10
C PRO A 42 -9.09 -10.40 -0.20
N ALA A 43 -7.90 -10.44 -0.78
CA ALA A 43 -7.56 -11.41 -1.81
C ALA A 43 -7.58 -12.82 -1.22
N ASP A 44 -8.25 -13.72 -1.91
CA ASP A 44 -8.35 -15.14 -1.57
C ASP A 44 -8.35 -15.97 -2.86
N THR A 45 -7.70 -17.11 -2.82
CA THR A 45 -7.64 -18.05 -3.95
C THR A 45 -8.98 -18.69 -4.28
N THR A 46 -9.96 -18.62 -3.37
CA THR A 46 -11.25 -19.31 -3.49
C THR A 46 -12.41 -18.44 -3.96
N ILE A 47 -12.43 -17.14 -3.57
CA ILE A 47 -13.55 -16.24 -3.86
C ILE A 47 -13.11 -15.10 -4.78
N SER A 48 -12.02 -14.42 -4.46
CA SER A 48 -11.49 -13.32 -5.27
C SER A 48 -9.97 -13.33 -5.24
N THR A 49 -9.35 -13.49 -6.39
CA THR A 49 -7.88 -13.47 -6.51
C THR A 49 -7.27 -12.09 -6.28
N THR A 50 -8.10 -11.05 -6.22
CA THR A 50 -7.69 -9.65 -6.01
C THR A 50 -8.47 -9.03 -4.86
N ALA A 51 -7.77 -8.29 -4.00
CA ALA A 51 -8.40 -7.52 -2.93
C ALA A 51 -9.26 -6.39 -3.51
N LYS A 52 -10.36 -6.07 -2.81
CA LYS A 52 -11.29 -5.00 -3.21
C LYS A 52 -11.67 -4.16 -1.99
N ILE A 53 -11.95 -2.89 -2.25
CA ILE A 53 -12.60 -1.99 -1.30
C ILE A 53 -13.88 -1.48 -1.94
N HIS A 54 -15.02 -1.93 -1.42
CA HIS A 54 -16.33 -1.48 -1.86
C HIS A 54 -16.76 -0.29 -1.01
N VAL A 55 -17.17 0.78 -1.64
CA VAL A 55 -17.62 2.00 -0.97
C VAL A 55 -19.13 2.12 -1.06
N TYR A 56 -19.78 2.24 0.10
CA TYR A 56 -21.23 2.40 0.21
C TYR A 56 -21.58 3.77 0.77
N TYR A 57 -22.62 4.37 0.21
CA TYR A 57 -23.23 5.61 0.64
C TYR A 57 -24.76 5.51 0.51
N ASN A 58 -25.49 5.79 1.58
CA ASN A 58 -26.96 5.69 1.61
C ASN A 58 -27.48 4.37 1.02
N ASP A 59 -26.99 3.25 1.56
CA ASP A 59 -27.34 1.87 1.17
C ASP A 59 -27.02 1.50 -0.28
N SER A 60 -26.35 2.37 -1.03
CA SER A 60 -25.94 2.12 -2.40
C SER A 60 -24.43 2.02 -2.53
N ARG A 61 -23.94 1.05 -3.32
CA ARG A 61 -22.50 0.96 -3.64
C ARG A 61 -22.14 2.05 -4.66
N VAL A 62 -21.26 2.97 -4.28
CA VAL A 62 -20.89 4.12 -5.12
C VAL A 62 -19.55 3.96 -5.81
N ALA A 63 -18.66 3.09 -5.29
CA ALA A 63 -17.38 2.77 -5.92
C ALA A 63 -16.89 1.38 -5.54
N VAL A 64 -16.01 0.82 -6.38
CA VAL A 64 -15.22 -0.38 -6.10
C VAL A 64 -13.78 -0.09 -6.50
N LEU A 65 -12.87 -0.20 -5.55
CA LEU A 65 -11.43 -0.09 -5.77
C LEU A 65 -10.87 -1.51 -5.84
N THR A 66 -10.30 -1.89 -6.96
CA THR A 66 -9.73 -3.23 -7.16
C THR A 66 -8.22 -3.13 -7.26
N ASN A 67 -7.51 -3.95 -6.50
CA ASN A 67 -6.04 -4.00 -6.58
C ASN A 67 -5.57 -4.30 -8.01
N GLY A 68 -4.61 -3.51 -8.51
CA GLY A 68 -4.07 -3.62 -9.87
C GLY A 68 -4.95 -3.03 -10.97
N VAL A 69 -6.06 -2.36 -10.66
CA VAL A 69 -6.96 -1.73 -11.62
C VAL A 69 -7.02 -0.22 -11.37
N ASP A 70 -7.03 0.57 -12.45
CA ASP A 70 -7.15 2.05 -12.42
C ASP A 70 -6.11 2.75 -11.53
N GLY A 71 -4.90 2.20 -11.46
CA GLY A 71 -3.83 2.73 -10.63
C GLY A 71 -3.94 2.42 -9.14
N ASN A 72 -4.98 1.68 -8.72
CA ASN A 72 -5.09 1.23 -7.33
C ASN A 72 -4.03 0.18 -7.00
N SER A 73 -3.34 0.36 -5.89
CA SER A 73 -2.30 -0.55 -5.40
C SER A 73 -2.46 -0.80 -3.91
N PHE A 74 -2.75 -2.04 -3.53
CA PHE A 74 -2.82 -2.47 -2.14
C PHE A 74 -2.81 -4.00 -2.04
N ASP A 75 -2.14 -4.54 -1.04
CA ASP A 75 -2.00 -5.98 -0.86
C ASP A 75 -2.68 -6.44 0.44
N ILE A 76 -4.00 -6.58 0.39
CA ILE A 76 -4.83 -7.04 1.49
C ILE A 76 -5.21 -8.49 1.26
N THR A 77 -4.79 -9.35 2.15
CA THR A 77 -5.01 -10.80 2.11
C THR A 77 -5.77 -11.27 3.35
N THR A 78 -6.23 -12.52 3.34
CA THR A 78 -6.88 -13.15 4.50
C THR A 78 -5.98 -13.21 5.73
N SER A 79 -4.66 -13.17 5.55
CA SER A 79 -3.69 -13.22 6.65
C SER A 79 -3.45 -11.88 7.34
N ASN A 80 -3.64 -10.75 6.64
CA ASN A 80 -3.31 -9.42 7.19
C ASN A 80 -4.54 -8.54 7.48
N ILE A 81 -5.69 -8.82 6.89
CA ILE A 81 -6.88 -7.97 7.00
C ILE A 81 -7.33 -7.73 8.46
N ALA A 82 -7.18 -8.72 9.34
CA ALA A 82 -7.60 -8.62 10.73
C ALA A 82 -6.74 -7.61 11.52
N ASP A 83 -5.47 -7.47 11.15
CA ASP A 83 -4.48 -6.64 11.85
C ASP A 83 -4.34 -5.22 11.28
N ILE A 84 -5.06 -4.92 10.19
CA ILE A 84 -5.07 -3.57 9.61
C ILE A 84 -5.53 -2.56 10.66
N ARG A 85 -4.73 -1.52 10.85
CA ARG A 85 -5.07 -0.32 11.63
C ARG A 85 -5.33 0.83 10.68
N PHE A 86 -6.25 1.71 11.03
CA PHE A 86 -6.59 2.84 10.19
C PHE A 86 -6.76 4.12 11.01
N ALA A 87 -6.48 5.24 10.37
CA ALA A 87 -6.75 6.58 10.86
C ALA A 87 -7.26 7.43 9.70
N GLN A 88 -8.22 8.30 9.97
CA GLN A 88 -8.83 9.15 8.95
C GLN A 88 -8.66 10.63 9.31
N THR A 89 -8.43 11.44 8.29
CA THR A 89 -8.51 12.90 8.35
C THR A 89 -9.21 13.39 7.09
N PHE A 90 -10.36 14.05 7.24
CA PHE A 90 -11.20 14.54 6.12
C PHE A 90 -11.43 13.49 5.03
N ASP A 91 -10.85 13.71 3.85
CA ASP A 91 -10.99 12.92 2.62
C ASP A 91 -9.96 11.80 2.49
N VAL A 92 -9.04 11.64 3.45
CA VAL A 92 -7.98 10.65 3.43
C VAL A 92 -8.07 9.70 4.62
N MET A 93 -8.05 8.40 4.34
CA MET A 93 -7.86 7.35 5.35
C MET A 93 -6.54 6.65 5.08
N ILE A 94 -5.70 6.57 6.10
CA ILE A 94 -4.45 5.81 6.06
C ILE A 94 -4.71 4.46 6.70
N MET A 95 -4.30 3.40 6.02
CA MET A 95 -4.34 2.02 6.53
C MET A 95 -2.93 1.47 6.62
N VAL A 96 -2.63 0.80 7.72
CA VAL A 96 -1.31 0.23 8.00
C VAL A 96 -1.44 -1.19 8.55
N GLU A 97 -0.52 -2.04 8.16
CA GLU A 97 -0.31 -3.37 8.69
C GLU A 97 1.17 -3.75 8.49
N GLN A 98 1.69 -4.70 9.28
CA GLN A 98 3.12 -5.00 9.34
C GLN A 98 3.68 -5.59 8.05
N SER A 99 2.87 -6.35 7.30
CA SER A 99 3.31 -7.09 6.10
C SER A 99 3.08 -6.34 4.79
N MET A 100 2.46 -5.14 4.83
CA MET A 100 2.20 -4.35 3.64
C MET A 100 2.69 -2.90 3.79
N PRO A 101 3.06 -2.22 2.69
CA PRO A 101 3.28 -0.78 2.72
C PRO A 101 2.06 -0.03 3.23
N PRO A 102 2.23 1.09 3.97
CA PRO A 102 1.12 1.96 4.29
C PRO A 102 0.40 2.44 3.04
N ILE A 103 -0.92 2.31 3.02
CA ILE A 103 -1.76 2.77 1.92
C ILE A 103 -2.64 3.92 2.36
N GLN A 104 -3.06 4.74 1.40
CA GLN A 104 -4.06 5.79 1.59
C GLN A 104 -5.27 5.52 0.70
N VAL A 105 -6.45 5.60 1.29
CA VAL A 105 -7.72 5.64 0.57
C VAL A 105 -8.19 7.09 0.55
N VAL A 106 -8.38 7.63 -0.62
CA VAL A 106 -8.71 9.05 -0.83
C VAL A 106 -10.08 9.16 -1.49
N ARG A 107 -10.96 9.97 -0.90
CA ARG A 107 -12.19 10.42 -1.53
C ARG A 107 -11.91 11.68 -2.35
N GLY A 108 -12.24 11.67 -3.62
CA GLY A 108 -12.13 12.83 -4.49
C GLY A 108 -13.32 13.80 -4.35
N THR A 109 -13.68 14.44 -5.44
CA THR A 109 -14.67 15.53 -5.43
C THR A 109 -16.12 15.07 -5.38
N THR A 110 -16.41 13.85 -5.81
CA THR A 110 -17.79 13.30 -5.87
C THR A 110 -17.92 12.06 -4.99
N HIS A 111 -19.15 11.56 -4.80
CA HIS A 111 -19.41 10.33 -4.06
C HIS A 111 -18.83 9.08 -4.72
N THR A 112 -18.59 9.12 -6.02
CA THR A 112 -18.06 8.00 -6.82
C THR A 112 -16.57 8.10 -7.09
N ASP A 113 -15.93 9.21 -6.73
CA ASP A 113 -14.53 9.50 -7.01
C ASP A 113 -13.66 9.05 -5.82
N TRP A 114 -13.04 7.90 -5.98
CA TRP A 114 -12.20 7.28 -4.97
C TRP A 114 -10.94 6.70 -5.57
N ALA A 115 -9.86 6.74 -4.82
CA ALA A 115 -8.59 6.14 -5.18
C ALA A 115 -7.94 5.48 -3.97
N VAL A 116 -7.14 4.46 -4.21
CA VAL A 116 -6.29 3.83 -3.19
C VAL A 116 -4.89 3.59 -3.76
N GLY A 117 -3.87 3.87 -2.98
CA GLY A 117 -2.48 3.66 -3.37
C GLY A 117 -1.52 3.77 -2.21
N ASP A 118 -0.25 3.56 -2.50
CA ASP A 118 0.80 3.66 -1.50
C ASP A 118 0.86 5.07 -0.90
N LEU A 119 1.02 5.14 0.43
CA LEU A 119 1.25 6.40 1.10
C LEU A 119 2.65 6.92 0.74
N SER A 120 2.70 8.10 0.10
CA SER A 120 3.96 8.77 -0.18
C SER A 120 4.47 9.51 1.06
N PHE A 121 5.69 9.23 1.46
CA PHE A 121 6.35 9.94 2.55
C PHE A 121 7.32 10.98 1.99
N ASP A 122 7.23 12.21 2.46
CA ASP A 122 8.24 13.25 2.16
C ASP A 122 9.59 12.90 2.77
N PHE A 123 9.56 12.22 3.93
CA PHE A 123 10.74 11.72 4.62
C PHE A 123 10.57 10.24 4.94
N TYR A 124 11.51 9.43 4.47
CA TYR A 124 11.53 8.02 4.80
C TYR A 124 11.99 7.83 6.25
N PRO A 125 11.33 6.95 7.04
CA PRO A 125 11.84 6.57 8.34
C PRO A 125 13.17 5.83 8.15
N LEU A 126 14.25 6.44 8.61
CA LEU A 126 15.59 5.88 8.51
C LEU A 126 15.93 5.17 9.82
N VAL A 127 16.49 3.98 9.72
CA VAL A 127 17.06 3.28 10.88
C VAL A 127 18.28 4.06 11.37
N ASN A 128 18.45 4.15 12.69
CA ASN A 128 19.56 4.85 13.31
C ASN A 128 20.92 4.36 12.83
N PHE A 129 21.87 5.28 12.79
CA PHE A 129 23.26 5.05 12.41
C PHE A 129 23.87 3.86 13.15
N ASN A 130 24.51 2.98 12.40
CA ASN A 130 25.45 2.01 12.93
C ASN A 130 26.87 2.53 12.73
N PHE A 131 27.56 2.86 13.83
CA PHE A 131 28.93 3.41 13.76
C PHE A 131 30.00 2.35 13.47
N ALA A 132 29.66 1.06 13.54
CA ALA A 132 30.61 -0.03 13.31
C ALA A 132 30.79 -0.36 11.82
N THR A 133 29.85 0.06 10.95
CA THR A 133 29.89 -0.21 9.52
C THR A 133 29.81 1.09 8.74
N THR A 134 30.74 1.29 7.82
CA THR A 134 30.73 2.44 6.92
C THR A 134 30.21 2.05 5.54
N LEU A 135 29.51 2.96 4.89
CA LEU A 135 29.01 2.81 3.54
C LEU A 135 29.72 3.81 2.64
N THR A 136 30.45 3.31 1.64
CA THR A 136 31.25 4.12 0.75
C THR A 136 30.71 4.04 -0.68
N PRO A 137 30.24 5.16 -1.26
CA PRO A 137 29.86 5.20 -2.67
C PRO A 137 31.10 5.33 -3.57
N ALA A 138 31.12 4.64 -4.70
CA ALA A 138 32.19 4.74 -5.70
C ALA A 138 32.22 6.10 -6.41
N ALA A 139 31.08 6.83 -6.43
CA ALA A 139 30.97 8.19 -6.99
C ALA A 139 29.95 9.03 -6.19
N LYS A 140 30.08 10.36 -6.27
CA LYS A 140 29.17 11.28 -5.58
C LYS A 140 27.80 11.38 -6.23
N THR A 141 27.71 11.13 -7.52
CA THR A 141 26.47 11.22 -8.33
C THR A 141 26.53 10.21 -9.47
N GLY A 142 25.37 9.79 -9.97
CA GLY A 142 25.25 8.88 -11.11
C GLY A 142 24.16 7.85 -10.92
N THR A 143 23.91 7.07 -11.98
CA THR A 143 23.08 5.85 -11.94
C THR A 143 23.99 4.63 -11.87
N GLY A 144 23.59 3.60 -11.13
CA GLY A 144 24.39 2.38 -10.97
C GLY A 144 25.70 2.60 -10.19
N VAL A 145 25.70 3.53 -9.25
CA VAL A 145 26.87 3.77 -8.37
C VAL A 145 26.98 2.64 -7.35
N ASN A 146 28.10 1.96 -7.33
CA ASN A 146 28.36 0.92 -6.35
C ASN A 146 28.49 1.51 -4.95
N LEU A 147 27.82 0.86 -3.99
CA LEU A 147 27.88 1.17 -2.56
C LEU A 147 28.59 0.00 -1.87
N THR A 148 29.74 0.26 -1.29
CA THR A 148 30.53 -0.76 -0.59
C THR A 148 30.40 -0.61 0.90
N LEU A 149 30.04 -1.71 1.59
CA LEU A 149 30.09 -1.81 3.05
C LEU A 149 31.53 -2.11 3.50
N SER A 150 31.98 -1.42 4.55
CA SER A 150 33.17 -1.89 5.28
C SER A 150 32.87 -3.24 5.95
N SER A 151 33.90 -4.06 6.14
CA SER A 151 33.81 -5.31 6.90
C SER A 151 33.21 -5.06 8.28
N GLY A 152 32.14 -5.76 8.64
CA GLY A 152 31.43 -5.54 9.90
C GLY A 152 30.19 -6.40 10.08
N VAL A 153 29.32 -5.96 10.96
CA VAL A 153 28.10 -6.67 11.39
C VAL A 153 26.99 -6.70 10.32
N TYR A 154 27.09 -5.82 9.31
CA TYR A 154 26.10 -5.73 8.24
C TYR A 154 26.60 -6.37 6.96
N THR A 155 25.70 -7.11 6.29
CA THR A 155 25.90 -7.68 4.96
C THR A 155 24.71 -7.31 4.07
N TRP A 156 24.97 -7.13 2.78
CA TRP A 156 23.91 -6.99 1.80
C TRP A 156 23.20 -8.32 1.56
N VAL A 157 21.89 -8.32 1.50
CA VAL A 157 21.10 -9.50 1.15
C VAL A 157 20.47 -9.28 -0.22
N ASN A 158 20.77 -10.17 -1.17
CA ASN A 158 20.26 -10.14 -2.52
C ASN A 158 18.82 -10.69 -2.58
N ALA A 159 17.90 -9.93 -2.09
CA ALA A 159 16.47 -10.18 -2.18
C ALA A 159 15.73 -8.84 -2.19
N SER A 160 14.49 -8.82 -2.65
CA SER A 160 13.63 -7.64 -2.56
C SER A 160 13.22 -7.36 -1.12
N PHE A 161 13.07 -6.09 -0.78
CA PHE A 161 12.49 -5.68 0.50
C PHE A 161 11.09 -6.32 0.66
N PRO A 162 10.68 -6.80 1.86
CA PRO A 162 11.37 -6.66 3.15
C PRO A 162 12.39 -7.77 3.49
N ASN A 163 12.52 -8.81 2.67
CA ASN A 163 13.39 -9.96 2.96
C ASN A 163 14.86 -9.71 2.60
N GLY A 164 15.15 -8.62 1.90
CA GLY A 164 16.49 -8.21 1.51
C GLY A 164 16.57 -6.71 1.28
N HIS A 165 17.58 -6.24 0.54
CA HIS A 165 17.91 -4.82 0.43
C HIS A 165 17.55 -4.18 -0.92
N ILE A 166 17.16 -4.97 -1.92
CA ILE A 166 16.73 -4.43 -3.21
C ILE A 166 15.41 -3.68 -3.04
N GLY A 167 15.37 -2.42 -3.47
CA GLY A 167 14.23 -1.50 -3.29
C GLY A 167 14.37 -0.59 -2.06
N MET A 168 15.29 -0.88 -1.13
CA MET A 168 15.52 -0.03 0.03
C MET A 168 16.09 1.33 -0.36
N LYS A 169 15.76 2.35 0.43
CA LYS A 169 16.31 3.70 0.33
C LYS A 169 17.50 3.84 1.27
N VAL A 170 18.59 4.37 0.74
CA VAL A 170 19.81 4.67 1.50
C VAL A 170 20.06 6.18 1.47
N ARG A 171 20.27 6.77 2.65
CA ARG A 171 20.63 8.16 2.79
C ARG A 171 22.12 8.28 3.14
N LEU A 172 22.87 8.96 2.28
CA LEU A 172 24.30 9.24 2.46
C LEU A 172 24.49 10.76 2.42
N ASN A 173 24.95 11.36 3.51
CA ASN A 173 25.00 12.80 3.68
C ASN A 173 23.64 13.45 3.38
N ALA A 174 23.53 14.26 2.35
CA ALA A 174 22.27 14.86 1.91
C ALA A 174 21.64 14.14 0.71
N GLY A 175 22.29 13.09 0.19
CA GLY A 175 21.80 12.33 -0.96
C GLY A 175 20.92 11.15 -0.56
N LEU A 176 19.93 10.84 -1.39
CA LEU A 176 19.06 9.66 -1.27
C LEU A 176 19.23 8.80 -2.51
N ALA A 177 19.43 7.51 -2.34
CA ALA A 177 19.54 6.54 -3.41
C ALA A 177 18.64 5.33 -3.15
N THR A 178 18.23 4.63 -4.21
CA THR A 178 17.52 3.34 -4.10
C THR A 178 18.47 2.23 -4.52
N ILE A 179 18.53 1.16 -3.73
CA ILE A 179 19.29 -0.04 -4.07
C ILE A 179 18.56 -0.77 -5.19
N THR A 180 19.18 -0.94 -6.33
CA THR A 180 18.58 -1.62 -7.49
C THR A 180 19.08 -3.05 -7.68
N SER A 181 20.26 -3.37 -7.14
CA SER A 181 20.84 -4.72 -7.18
C SER A 181 21.85 -4.90 -6.06
N VAL A 182 22.09 -6.14 -5.69
CA VAL A 182 23.13 -6.57 -4.75
C VAL A 182 23.97 -7.60 -5.46
N THR A 183 25.28 -7.34 -5.62
CA THR A 183 26.21 -8.21 -6.34
C THR A 183 27.04 -9.11 -5.41
N SER A 184 27.22 -8.68 -4.17
CA SER A 184 27.90 -9.45 -3.12
C SER A 184 27.45 -9.00 -1.74
N ASP A 185 27.88 -9.69 -0.70
CA ASP A 185 27.56 -9.33 0.70
C ASP A 185 28.10 -7.94 1.11
N THR A 186 29.03 -7.38 0.33
CA THR A 186 29.65 -6.06 0.58
C THR A 186 29.41 -5.03 -0.51
N VAL A 187 28.87 -5.43 -1.68
CA VAL A 187 28.60 -4.51 -2.83
C VAL A 187 27.20 -4.70 -3.37
#